data_c48b23c3fc167ca200f5f787a4a260a3
#
_entry.id   c48b23c3fc167ca200f5f787a4a260a3
#
_cell.length_a   1.000
_cell.length_b   1.000
_cell.length_c   1.000
_cell.angle_alpha   90.00
_cell.angle_beta   90.00
_cell.angle_gamma   90.00
#
_symmetry.space_group_name_H-M   'P 1'
#
loop_
_entity.id
_entity.type
_entity.pdbx_description
1 polymer ?
#
loop_
_entity_poly.entity_id
_entity_poly.type
_entity_poly.pdbx_seq_one_letter_code
_entity_poly.pdbx_strand_id
1 'polypeptide(L)'
;MERTTIKFRCKRNARGMIKYLKYIIVFLFSITHVNALIEVDITRGNLNPLPIAVSPLSIDSNSNEALQKTLKKKNIGSEISKVVENNLQTSGLFNPLSKDAFLQKPDIAHLKPRFEDWSLIKAQALITGKVIYQNEKLRVEFRLWDVLAGKEMMALAFTTVPTNWRRVGHIITDKVYERLTGEKGYFDTRIIYVSEDGPKTKRIKKLAIMDQDGFNTKYLTLGNELVLTPRFNPTNQMVTYLSYFRNLPRVYLLDIETGIQEVVGDFPGMTFAPRFSPNGKKIIMSFAMDGNSDIYTMDLENRVVER
;
A
#
# COMPACT_ATOMS: atom_id res chain seq x y z
N MET A 1 -37.86 74.88 -53.73
CA MET A 1 -38.03 73.91 -52.64
C MET A 1 -37.25 72.64 -53.07
N GLU A 2 -35.96 72.61 -52.88
CA GLU A 2 -35.09 71.46 -53.19
C GLU A 2 -35.00 70.51 -52.00
N ARG A 3 -35.29 69.24 -52.23
CA ARG A 3 -35.12 68.18 -51.29
C ARG A 3 -33.76 67.54 -51.53
N THR A 4 -32.84 67.77 -50.62
CA THR A 4 -31.49 67.14 -50.60
C THR A 4 -31.61 65.72 -49.97
N THR A 5 -31.40 64.69 -50.77
CA THR A 5 -31.42 63.29 -50.33
C THR A 5 -29.96 62.89 -49.98
N ILE A 6 -29.69 62.67 -48.70
CA ILE A 6 -28.39 62.19 -48.22
C ILE A 6 -28.38 60.66 -48.33
N LYS A 7 -27.51 60.11 -49.21
CA LYS A 7 -27.26 58.68 -49.32
C LYS A 7 -26.12 58.29 -48.37
N PHE A 8 -26.41 57.60 -47.26
CA PHE A 8 -25.41 56.93 -46.46
C PHE A 8 -24.88 55.70 -47.16
N ARG A 9 -23.59 55.70 -47.51
CA ARG A 9 -22.90 54.57 -48.13
C ARG A 9 -22.14 53.81 -47.04
N CYS A 10 -22.76 52.76 -46.45
CA CYS A 10 -22.10 51.87 -45.52
C CYS A 10 -21.18 50.91 -46.27
N LYS A 11 -19.88 51.18 -46.33
CA LYS A 11 -18.86 50.24 -46.78
C LYS A 11 -18.58 49.28 -45.64
N ARG A 12 -19.24 48.10 -45.59
CA ARG A 12 -18.91 47.00 -44.72
C ARG A 12 -17.52 46.46 -45.06
N ASN A 13 -16.57 46.60 -44.11
CA ASN A 13 -15.21 46.04 -44.20
C ASN A 13 -15.27 44.51 -44.00
N ALA A 14 -15.75 43.75 -44.98
CA ALA A 14 -15.87 42.30 -44.96
C ALA A 14 -14.52 41.57 -44.79
N ARG A 15 -13.40 42.21 -45.25
CA ARG A 15 -12.04 41.64 -45.14
C ARG A 15 -11.51 41.59 -43.72
N GLY A 16 -11.84 42.56 -42.87
CA GLY A 16 -11.45 42.56 -41.43
C GLY A 16 -12.16 41.46 -40.65
N MET A 17 -13.43 41.31 -40.88
CA MET A 17 -14.27 40.31 -40.18
C MET A 17 -13.86 38.87 -40.47
N ILE A 18 -13.43 38.56 -41.71
CA ILE A 18 -12.93 37.22 -42.11
C ILE A 18 -11.58 36.92 -41.40
N LYS A 19 -10.75 37.93 -41.20
CA LYS A 19 -9.47 37.78 -40.47
C LYS A 19 -9.71 37.41 -39.00
N TYR A 20 -10.61 38.07 -38.31
CA TYR A 20 -10.96 37.76 -36.91
C TYR A 20 -11.69 36.41 -36.79
N LEU A 21 -12.51 36.05 -37.78
CA LEU A 21 -13.18 34.72 -37.79
C LEU A 21 -12.15 33.56 -37.87
N LYS A 22 -11.05 33.72 -38.62
CA LYS A 22 -9.95 32.74 -38.65
C LYS A 22 -9.26 32.58 -37.30
N TYR A 23 -9.01 33.67 -36.57
CA TYR A 23 -8.42 33.62 -35.24
C TYR A 23 -9.37 32.99 -34.19
N ILE A 24 -10.68 33.24 -34.28
CA ILE A 24 -11.70 32.62 -33.43
C ILE A 24 -11.77 31.10 -33.67
N ILE A 25 -11.72 30.68 -34.95
CA ILE A 25 -11.71 29.25 -35.30
C ILE A 25 -10.45 28.56 -34.79
N VAL A 26 -9.27 29.18 -34.92
CA VAL A 26 -8.01 28.62 -34.38
C VAL A 26 -8.06 28.55 -32.86
N PHE A 27 -8.63 29.54 -32.17
CA PHE A 27 -8.77 29.54 -30.70
C PHE A 27 -9.77 28.47 -30.22
N LEU A 28 -10.85 28.21 -30.94
CA LEU A 28 -11.80 27.14 -30.62
C LEU A 28 -11.24 25.73 -30.84
N PHE A 29 -10.29 25.56 -31.77
CA PHE A 29 -9.57 24.27 -31.95
C PHE A 29 -8.44 24.04 -30.95
N SER A 30 -8.04 25.03 -30.16
CA SER A 30 -6.99 24.94 -29.14
C SER A 30 -7.52 24.48 -27.77
N ILE A 31 -8.79 24.09 -27.64
CA ILE A 31 -9.33 23.47 -26.44
C ILE A 31 -8.82 22.03 -26.39
N THR A 32 -7.62 21.85 -25.87
CA THR A 32 -7.12 20.54 -25.50
C THR A 32 -8.06 19.97 -24.43
N HIS A 33 -8.65 18.82 -24.70
CA HIS A 33 -9.40 18.08 -23.69
C HIS A 33 -8.41 17.68 -22.60
N VAL A 34 -8.39 18.42 -21.50
CA VAL A 34 -7.74 18.00 -20.25
C VAL A 34 -8.58 16.84 -19.74
N ASN A 35 -8.16 15.62 -20.06
CA ASN A 35 -8.73 14.46 -19.42
C ASN A 35 -8.21 14.47 -17.97
N ALA A 36 -9.06 14.89 -17.04
CA ALA A 36 -8.78 14.74 -15.62
C ALA A 36 -8.73 13.24 -15.33
N LEU A 37 -7.54 12.74 -14.91
CA LEU A 37 -7.39 11.39 -14.40
C LEU A 37 -8.11 11.30 -13.05
N ILE A 38 -8.63 10.12 -12.74
CA ILE A 38 -9.24 9.85 -11.44
C ILE A 38 -8.20 10.07 -10.34
N GLU A 39 -8.55 10.91 -9.36
CA GLU A 39 -7.77 11.18 -8.16
C GLU A 39 -8.70 11.21 -6.95
N VAL A 40 -8.27 10.62 -5.85
CA VAL A 40 -9.03 10.61 -4.59
C VAL A 40 -8.51 11.74 -3.70
N ASP A 41 -9.35 12.75 -3.46
CA ASP A 41 -9.02 13.84 -2.54
C ASP A 41 -9.22 13.38 -1.08
N ILE A 42 -8.12 13.17 -0.36
CA ILE A 42 -8.10 12.72 1.04
C ILE A 42 -8.22 13.86 2.06
N THR A 43 -8.26 15.11 1.61
CA THR A 43 -8.23 16.28 2.50
C THR A 43 -9.61 16.67 3.02
N ARG A 44 -10.69 16.15 2.43
CA ARG A 44 -12.08 16.46 2.80
C ARG A 44 -12.63 15.43 3.80
N GLY A 45 -13.19 15.91 4.90
CA GLY A 45 -13.68 15.07 6.00
C GLY A 45 -14.93 14.22 5.73
N ASN A 46 -15.51 14.27 4.53
CA ASN A 46 -16.65 13.42 4.11
C ASN A 46 -16.35 12.85 2.73
N LEU A 47 -15.72 11.70 2.72
CA LEU A 47 -15.31 11.00 1.50
C LEU A 47 -16.40 10.00 1.10
N ASN A 48 -16.91 10.12 -0.12
CA ASN A 48 -17.58 9.00 -0.77
C ASN A 48 -16.49 8.06 -1.29
N PRO A 49 -16.35 6.83 -0.75
CA PRO A 49 -15.31 5.92 -1.20
C PRO A 49 -15.41 5.66 -2.70
N LEU A 50 -14.27 5.70 -3.41
CA LEU A 50 -14.19 5.52 -4.85
C LEU A 50 -14.60 4.09 -5.23
N PRO A 51 -15.65 3.89 -6.06
CA PRO A 51 -16.05 2.57 -6.53
C PRO A 51 -14.96 1.97 -7.43
N ILE A 52 -14.38 0.85 -7.00
CA ILE A 52 -13.28 0.18 -7.70
C ILE A 52 -13.63 -1.29 -7.97
N ALA A 53 -13.42 -1.75 -9.19
CA ALA A 53 -13.55 -3.15 -9.53
C ALA A 53 -12.18 -3.84 -9.45
N VAL A 54 -12.09 -4.91 -8.67
CA VAL A 54 -10.90 -5.75 -8.57
C VAL A 54 -11.20 -7.09 -9.23
N SER A 55 -10.88 -7.21 -10.52
CA SER A 55 -11.07 -8.47 -11.25
C SER A 55 -10.16 -9.56 -10.66
N PRO A 56 -10.63 -10.82 -10.50
CA PRO A 56 -9.73 -11.92 -10.25
C PRO A 56 -8.59 -11.92 -11.27
N LEU A 57 -7.34 -12.09 -10.81
CA LEU A 57 -6.22 -12.19 -11.74
C LEU A 57 -6.34 -13.48 -12.54
N SER A 58 -6.22 -13.38 -13.85
CA SER A 58 -6.22 -14.53 -14.76
C SER A 58 -5.02 -15.44 -14.49
N ILE A 59 -5.21 -16.75 -14.63
CA ILE A 59 -4.15 -17.74 -14.50
C ILE A 59 -4.44 -18.92 -15.42
N ASP A 60 -3.42 -19.40 -16.13
CA ASP A 60 -3.57 -20.60 -16.95
C ASP A 60 -3.66 -21.88 -16.10
N SER A 61 -4.29 -22.92 -16.64
CA SER A 61 -4.57 -24.17 -15.93
C SER A 61 -3.30 -24.85 -15.41
N ASN A 62 -2.23 -24.89 -16.20
CA ASN A 62 -0.98 -25.57 -15.82
C ASN A 62 -0.30 -24.84 -14.64
N SER A 63 -0.20 -23.52 -14.72
CA SER A 63 0.32 -22.69 -13.63
C SER A 63 -0.53 -22.82 -12.37
N ASN A 64 -1.86 -22.86 -12.51
CA ASN A 64 -2.76 -22.99 -11.39
C ASN A 64 -2.63 -24.36 -10.68
N GLU A 65 -2.56 -25.45 -11.42
CA GLU A 65 -2.34 -26.80 -10.86
C GLU A 65 -1.01 -26.92 -10.12
N ALA A 66 0.07 -26.40 -10.71
CA ALA A 66 1.39 -26.41 -10.10
C ALA A 66 1.43 -25.60 -8.79
N LEU A 67 0.84 -24.41 -8.79
CA LEU A 67 0.74 -23.57 -7.60
C LEU A 67 -0.22 -24.14 -6.54
N GLN A 68 -1.30 -24.82 -6.95
CA GLN A 68 -2.19 -25.49 -6.03
C GLN A 68 -1.48 -26.59 -5.24
N LYS A 69 -0.63 -27.39 -5.90
CA LYS A 69 0.20 -28.39 -5.24
C LYS A 69 1.17 -27.79 -4.23
N THR A 70 1.81 -26.68 -4.62
CA THR A 70 2.83 -25.99 -3.80
C THR A 70 2.23 -25.22 -2.63
N LEU A 71 1.15 -24.47 -2.87
CA LEU A 71 0.59 -23.49 -1.90
C LEU A 71 -0.69 -23.98 -1.22
N LYS A 72 -1.27 -25.11 -1.65
CA LYS A 72 -2.55 -25.64 -1.18
C LYS A 72 -3.71 -24.64 -1.31
N LYS A 73 -3.67 -23.77 -2.35
CA LYS A 73 -4.68 -22.75 -2.67
C LYS A 73 -5.37 -23.09 -3.98
N LYS A 74 -6.72 -23.00 -4.03
CA LYS A 74 -7.51 -23.37 -5.23
C LYS A 74 -7.20 -22.52 -6.46
N ASN A 75 -7.07 -21.21 -6.27
CA ASN A 75 -6.79 -20.26 -7.36
C ASN A 75 -6.00 -19.08 -6.80
N ILE A 76 -4.71 -19.03 -7.10
CA ILE A 76 -3.83 -18.01 -6.55
C ILE A 76 -4.14 -16.62 -7.09
N GLY A 77 -4.61 -16.51 -8.34
CA GLY A 77 -5.01 -15.23 -8.92
C GLY A 77 -6.18 -14.60 -8.18
N SER A 78 -7.20 -15.39 -7.86
CA SER A 78 -8.32 -14.95 -7.02
C SER A 78 -7.89 -14.62 -5.59
N GLU A 79 -6.96 -15.36 -5.01
CA GLU A 79 -6.47 -15.11 -3.65
C GLU A 79 -5.69 -13.79 -3.57
N ILE A 80 -4.84 -13.48 -4.56
CA ILE A 80 -4.14 -12.19 -4.66
C ILE A 80 -5.16 -11.04 -4.78
N SER A 81 -6.16 -11.19 -5.66
CA SER A 81 -7.21 -10.18 -5.82
C SER A 81 -8.01 -9.92 -4.54
N LYS A 82 -8.27 -10.96 -3.72
CA LYS A 82 -8.92 -10.80 -2.42
C LYS A 82 -8.07 -9.99 -1.44
N VAL A 83 -6.74 -10.18 -1.42
CA VAL A 83 -5.85 -9.37 -0.59
C VAL A 83 -5.92 -7.91 -1.00
N VAL A 84 -5.85 -7.62 -2.32
CA VAL A 84 -5.97 -6.25 -2.85
C VAL A 84 -7.31 -5.63 -2.48
N GLU A 85 -8.40 -6.37 -2.67
CA GLU A 85 -9.77 -5.94 -2.36
C GLU A 85 -9.93 -5.58 -0.87
N ASN A 86 -9.52 -6.48 0.04
CA ASN A 86 -9.59 -6.25 1.47
C ASN A 86 -8.76 -5.04 1.91
N ASN A 87 -7.55 -4.88 1.39
CA ASN A 87 -6.69 -3.75 1.70
C ASN A 87 -7.32 -2.42 1.26
N LEU A 88 -7.82 -2.36 0.02
CA LEU A 88 -8.49 -1.16 -0.49
C LEU A 88 -9.72 -0.81 0.34
N GLN A 89 -10.54 -1.81 0.70
CA GLN A 89 -11.72 -1.62 1.54
C GLN A 89 -11.34 -1.10 2.93
N THR A 90 -10.31 -1.69 3.56
CA THR A 90 -9.88 -1.31 4.92
C THR A 90 -9.33 0.12 5.00
N SER A 91 -8.83 0.66 3.88
CA SER A 91 -8.37 2.05 3.82
C SER A 91 -9.51 3.07 4.02
N GLY A 92 -10.77 2.68 3.78
CA GLY A 92 -11.93 3.57 3.82
C GLY A 92 -12.05 4.52 2.63
N LEU A 93 -11.06 4.58 1.74
CA LEU A 93 -11.04 5.48 0.57
C LEU A 93 -11.64 4.84 -0.67
N PHE A 94 -11.76 3.52 -0.69
CA PHE A 94 -12.26 2.74 -1.83
C PHE A 94 -13.43 1.87 -1.43
N ASN A 95 -14.33 1.66 -2.39
CA ASN A 95 -15.47 0.75 -2.27
C ASN A 95 -15.34 -0.36 -3.33
N PRO A 96 -14.72 -1.51 -3.01
CA PRO A 96 -14.64 -2.64 -3.93
C PRO A 96 -16.01 -3.16 -4.30
N LEU A 97 -16.25 -3.30 -5.61
CA LEU A 97 -17.52 -3.78 -6.14
C LEU A 97 -17.64 -5.31 -6.06
N SER A 98 -18.87 -5.82 -5.85
CA SER A 98 -19.12 -7.27 -5.82
C SER A 98 -18.75 -7.93 -7.15
N LYS A 99 -18.04 -9.05 -7.08
CA LYS A 99 -17.65 -9.85 -8.26
C LYS A 99 -18.83 -10.44 -9.01
N ASP A 100 -19.96 -10.62 -8.34
CA ASP A 100 -21.19 -11.13 -8.96
C ASP A 100 -21.79 -10.17 -9.99
N ALA A 101 -21.40 -8.88 -9.89
CA ALA A 101 -21.80 -7.86 -10.85
C ALA A 101 -20.92 -7.83 -12.12
N PHE A 102 -19.80 -8.56 -12.15
CA PHE A 102 -18.83 -8.48 -13.26
C PHE A 102 -19.34 -9.22 -14.49
N LEU A 103 -19.52 -8.49 -15.58
CA LEU A 103 -20.02 -9.03 -16.86
C LEU A 103 -18.88 -9.66 -17.70
N GLN A 104 -17.66 -9.16 -17.54
CA GLN A 104 -16.51 -9.60 -18.32
C GLN A 104 -15.67 -10.61 -17.53
N LYS A 105 -15.33 -11.74 -18.16
CA LYS A 105 -14.46 -12.77 -17.55
C LYS A 105 -13.03 -12.27 -17.38
N PRO A 106 -12.31 -12.71 -16.33
CA PRO A 106 -10.93 -12.28 -16.03
C PRO A 106 -9.95 -12.49 -17.19
N ASP A 107 -10.05 -13.62 -17.90
CA ASP A 107 -9.15 -13.99 -19.01
C ASP A 107 -9.22 -12.99 -20.17
N ILE A 108 -10.36 -12.35 -20.36
CA ILE A 108 -10.56 -11.35 -21.39
C ILE A 108 -10.27 -9.96 -20.86
N ALA A 109 -10.70 -9.67 -19.63
CA ALA A 109 -10.55 -8.35 -19.02
C ALA A 109 -9.09 -7.89 -18.90
N HIS A 110 -8.15 -8.82 -18.64
CA HIS A 110 -6.72 -8.47 -18.52
C HIS A 110 -6.07 -8.11 -19.87
N LEU A 111 -6.60 -8.61 -20.99
CA LEU A 111 -6.12 -8.29 -22.34
C LEU A 111 -6.68 -6.96 -22.83
N LYS A 112 -8.00 -6.83 -22.78
CA LYS A 112 -8.73 -5.65 -23.25
C LYS A 112 -10.03 -5.48 -22.46
N PRO A 113 -10.09 -4.59 -21.46
CA PRO A 113 -11.34 -4.27 -20.78
C PRO A 113 -12.37 -3.67 -21.74
N ARG A 114 -13.63 -4.11 -21.62
CA ARG A 114 -14.77 -3.43 -22.23
C ARG A 114 -15.29 -2.42 -21.21
N PHE A 115 -14.84 -1.18 -21.31
CA PHE A 115 -15.10 -0.15 -20.29
C PHE A 115 -16.60 0.13 -20.10
N GLU A 116 -17.41 -0.09 -21.13
CA GLU A 116 -18.87 0.02 -21.07
C GLU A 116 -19.48 -0.93 -20.02
N ASP A 117 -19.03 -2.20 -20.01
CA ASP A 117 -19.50 -3.21 -19.04
C ASP A 117 -19.16 -2.79 -17.59
N TRP A 118 -17.99 -2.20 -17.39
CA TRP A 118 -17.53 -1.73 -16.08
C TRP A 118 -18.23 -0.42 -15.65
N SER A 119 -18.55 0.45 -16.60
CA SER A 119 -19.32 1.68 -16.36
C SER A 119 -20.76 1.37 -15.94
N LEU A 120 -21.39 0.33 -16.50
CA LEU A 120 -22.74 -0.10 -16.13
C LEU A 120 -22.85 -0.44 -14.65
N ILE A 121 -21.82 -1.05 -14.06
CA ILE A 121 -21.76 -1.37 -12.62
C ILE A 121 -21.20 -0.22 -11.79
N LYS A 122 -21.03 0.98 -12.38
CA LYS A 122 -20.53 2.21 -11.74
C LYS A 122 -19.09 2.12 -11.24
N ALA A 123 -18.27 1.24 -11.80
CA ALA A 123 -16.83 1.24 -11.52
C ALA A 123 -16.21 2.53 -12.07
N GLN A 124 -15.41 3.21 -11.27
CA GLN A 124 -14.60 4.35 -11.72
C GLN A 124 -13.16 3.89 -12.03
N ALA A 125 -12.61 3.01 -11.23
CA ALA A 125 -11.33 2.38 -11.47
C ALA A 125 -11.49 0.86 -11.60
N LEU A 126 -10.59 0.22 -12.36
CA LEU A 126 -10.57 -1.22 -12.57
C LEU A 126 -9.15 -1.76 -12.45
N ILE A 127 -8.99 -2.81 -11.66
CA ILE A 127 -7.74 -3.58 -11.57
C ILE A 127 -7.94 -4.89 -12.31
N THR A 128 -7.04 -5.17 -13.26
CA THR A 128 -6.97 -6.44 -14.00
C THR A 128 -5.54 -6.96 -13.97
N GLY A 129 -5.35 -8.23 -14.32
CA GLY A 129 -4.00 -8.76 -14.43
C GLY A 129 -3.96 -10.26 -14.66
N LYS A 130 -2.76 -10.81 -14.63
CA LYS A 130 -2.51 -12.24 -14.77
C LYS A 130 -1.39 -12.73 -13.87
N VAL A 131 -1.46 -14.02 -13.56
CA VAL A 131 -0.46 -14.76 -12.81
C VAL A 131 0.18 -15.77 -13.75
N ILE A 132 1.51 -15.83 -13.73
CA ILE A 132 2.32 -16.76 -14.50
C ILE A 132 3.24 -17.49 -13.53
N TYR A 133 3.29 -18.82 -13.61
CA TYR A 133 4.22 -19.62 -12.83
C TYR A 133 5.18 -20.34 -13.77
N GLN A 134 6.44 -19.99 -13.71
CA GLN A 134 7.48 -20.53 -14.55
C GLN A 134 8.82 -20.55 -13.82
N ASN A 135 9.61 -21.62 -14.01
CA ASN A 135 10.93 -21.77 -13.39
C ASN A 135 10.91 -21.52 -11.86
N GLU A 136 9.94 -22.10 -11.17
CA GLU A 136 9.74 -21.98 -9.72
C GLU A 136 9.51 -20.54 -9.23
N LYS A 137 9.24 -19.61 -10.15
CA LYS A 137 8.94 -18.21 -9.84
C LYS A 137 7.48 -17.88 -10.15
N LEU A 138 6.91 -17.07 -9.27
CA LEU A 138 5.61 -16.45 -9.44
C LEU A 138 5.80 -15.06 -10.04
N ARG A 139 5.28 -14.85 -11.24
CA ARG A 139 5.20 -13.53 -11.87
C ARG A 139 3.75 -13.08 -11.87
N VAL A 140 3.50 -11.90 -11.32
CA VAL A 140 2.17 -11.27 -11.27
C VAL A 140 2.24 -9.96 -12.03
N GLU A 141 1.44 -9.85 -13.07
CA GLU A 141 1.26 -8.64 -13.86
C GLU A 141 -0.09 -8.04 -13.53
N PHE A 142 -0.15 -6.74 -13.30
CA PHE A 142 -1.41 -6.05 -13.09
C PHE A 142 -1.47 -4.73 -13.86
N ARG A 143 -2.69 -4.27 -14.11
CA ARG A 143 -2.99 -2.97 -14.72
C ARG A 143 -4.09 -2.29 -13.94
N LEU A 144 -3.94 -1.01 -13.78
CA LEU A 144 -4.96 -0.11 -13.27
C LEU A 144 -5.51 0.73 -14.42
N TRP A 145 -6.83 0.78 -14.52
CA TRP A 145 -7.53 1.48 -15.57
C TRP A 145 -8.44 2.56 -14.99
N ASP A 146 -8.51 3.70 -15.65
CA ASP A 146 -9.57 4.67 -15.50
C ASP A 146 -10.72 4.23 -16.40
N VAL A 147 -11.84 3.82 -15.79
CA VAL A 147 -12.99 3.28 -16.52
C VAL A 147 -13.71 4.38 -17.29
N LEU A 148 -13.81 5.59 -16.73
CA LEU A 148 -14.52 6.70 -17.34
C LEU A 148 -13.74 7.28 -18.53
N ALA A 149 -12.42 7.39 -18.41
CA ALA A 149 -11.55 7.85 -19.48
C ALA A 149 -11.21 6.73 -20.49
N GLY A 150 -11.47 5.46 -20.17
CA GLY A 150 -11.13 4.30 -21.00
C GLY A 150 -9.61 4.14 -21.22
N LYS A 151 -8.80 4.49 -20.21
CA LYS A 151 -7.34 4.55 -20.34
C LYS A 151 -6.62 3.77 -19.25
N GLU A 152 -5.45 3.21 -19.61
CA GLU A 152 -4.53 2.64 -18.66
C GLU A 152 -3.85 3.75 -17.85
N MET A 153 -3.90 3.64 -16.53
CA MET A 153 -3.23 4.55 -15.60
C MET A 153 -1.87 4.01 -15.16
N MET A 154 -1.73 2.68 -15.11
CA MET A 154 -0.51 2.00 -14.63
C MET A 154 -0.49 0.55 -15.11
N ALA A 155 0.70 0.05 -15.47
CA ALA A 155 0.96 -1.36 -15.70
C ALA A 155 2.30 -1.75 -15.04
N LEU A 156 2.29 -2.74 -14.16
CA LEU A 156 3.48 -3.23 -13.45
C LEU A 156 3.48 -4.76 -13.39
N ALA A 157 4.68 -5.32 -13.19
CA ALA A 157 4.89 -6.74 -13.00
C ALA A 157 5.86 -6.99 -11.84
N PHE A 158 5.56 -8.00 -11.01
CA PHE A 158 6.40 -8.43 -9.90
C PHE A 158 6.77 -9.90 -10.06
N THR A 159 8.02 -10.23 -9.80
CA THR A 159 8.50 -11.62 -9.84
C THR A 159 9.08 -11.99 -8.46
N THR A 160 8.62 -13.11 -7.89
CA THR A 160 9.01 -13.56 -6.56
C THR A 160 8.90 -15.08 -6.45
N VAL A 161 9.22 -15.62 -5.27
CA VAL A 161 8.91 -17.03 -4.94
C VAL A 161 7.41 -17.19 -4.61
N PRO A 162 6.82 -18.37 -4.91
CA PRO A 162 5.38 -18.59 -4.73
C PRO A 162 4.87 -18.29 -3.31
N THR A 163 5.65 -18.55 -2.28
CA THR A 163 5.28 -18.30 -0.87
C THR A 163 5.00 -16.84 -0.55
N ASN A 164 5.53 -15.90 -1.34
CA ASN A 164 5.36 -14.46 -1.16
C ASN A 164 4.12 -13.88 -1.88
N TRP A 165 3.20 -14.72 -2.34
CA TRP A 165 2.03 -14.30 -3.12
C TRP A 165 1.18 -13.23 -2.41
N ARG A 166 1.01 -13.32 -1.06
CA ARG A 166 0.27 -12.31 -0.29
C ARG A 166 0.94 -10.96 -0.33
N ARG A 167 2.27 -10.95 -0.13
CA ARG A 167 3.07 -9.73 -0.19
C ARG A 167 2.93 -9.03 -1.54
N VAL A 168 2.83 -9.79 -2.64
CA VAL A 168 2.53 -9.18 -3.95
C VAL A 168 1.19 -8.47 -3.96
N GLY A 169 0.15 -9.04 -3.33
CA GLY A 169 -1.14 -8.38 -3.16
C GLY A 169 -1.02 -7.04 -2.41
N HIS A 170 -0.25 -7.00 -1.32
CA HIS A 170 0.01 -5.76 -0.56
C HIS A 170 0.75 -4.72 -1.40
N ILE A 171 1.81 -5.12 -2.12
CA ILE A 171 2.58 -4.23 -3.01
C ILE A 171 1.71 -3.67 -4.15
N ILE A 172 0.84 -4.51 -4.75
CA ILE A 172 -0.13 -4.03 -5.76
C ILE A 172 -1.02 -2.97 -5.15
N THR A 173 -1.55 -3.21 -3.94
CA THR A 173 -2.41 -2.24 -3.27
C THR A 173 -1.68 -0.93 -2.99
N ASP A 174 -0.41 -0.98 -2.52
CA ASP A 174 0.41 0.21 -2.31
C ASP A 174 0.55 1.04 -3.58
N LYS A 175 0.81 0.39 -4.72
CA LYS A 175 0.96 1.07 -6.00
C LYS A 175 -0.34 1.67 -6.52
N VAL A 176 -1.46 0.97 -6.34
CA VAL A 176 -2.80 1.47 -6.68
C VAL A 176 -3.18 2.65 -5.79
N TYR A 177 -2.95 2.52 -4.49
CA TYR A 177 -3.21 3.57 -3.51
C TYR A 177 -2.41 4.83 -3.84
N GLU A 178 -1.09 4.70 -4.02
CA GLU A 178 -0.19 5.80 -4.37
C GLU A 178 -0.63 6.49 -5.68
N ARG A 179 -1.02 5.70 -6.70
CA ARG A 179 -1.45 6.24 -8.00
C ARG A 179 -2.75 7.02 -7.93
N LEU A 180 -3.69 6.61 -7.06
CA LEU A 180 -5.02 7.21 -6.96
C LEU A 180 -5.12 8.33 -5.92
N THR A 181 -4.26 8.32 -4.89
CA THR A 181 -4.30 9.30 -3.79
C THR A 181 -3.13 10.28 -3.78
N GLY A 182 -2.04 9.98 -4.50
CA GLY A 182 -0.78 10.72 -4.41
C GLY A 182 0.04 10.42 -3.15
N GLU A 183 -0.50 9.67 -2.18
CA GLU A 183 0.15 9.34 -0.93
C GLU A 183 0.77 7.95 -0.96
N LYS A 184 1.90 7.77 -0.28
CA LYS A 184 2.57 6.47 -0.21
C LYS A 184 1.69 5.41 0.44
N GLY A 185 1.57 4.24 -0.18
CA GLY A 185 0.88 3.09 0.39
C GLY A 185 1.58 2.54 1.63
N TYR A 186 0.82 1.83 2.47
CA TYR A 186 1.28 1.27 3.76
C TYR A 186 0.89 -0.20 3.94
N PHE A 187 0.38 -0.87 2.90
CA PHE A 187 -0.16 -2.23 3.00
C PHE A 187 0.94 -3.31 3.03
N ASP A 188 2.12 -3.07 2.39
CA ASP A 188 3.29 -3.96 2.53
C ASP A 188 4.06 -3.63 3.81
N THR A 189 3.37 -3.62 4.95
CA THR A 189 3.93 -3.41 6.27
C THR A 189 3.61 -4.55 7.22
N ARG A 190 4.33 -4.64 8.33
CA ARG A 190 4.15 -5.66 9.36
C ARG A 190 3.91 -5.04 10.71
N ILE A 191 3.16 -5.75 11.54
CA ILE A 191 2.87 -5.37 12.92
C ILE A 191 3.65 -6.31 13.84
N ILE A 192 4.45 -5.72 14.74
CA ILE A 192 5.05 -6.46 15.84
C ILE A 192 4.27 -6.20 17.14
N TYR A 193 3.99 -7.25 17.88
CA TYR A 193 3.16 -7.14 19.08
C TYR A 193 3.54 -8.22 20.10
N VAL A 194 3.01 -8.09 21.31
CA VAL A 194 3.10 -9.12 22.34
C VAL A 194 1.81 -9.92 22.33
N SER A 195 1.92 -11.19 21.96
CA SER A 195 0.82 -12.16 22.07
C SER A 195 0.77 -12.69 23.49
N GLU A 196 -0.42 -12.68 24.10
CA GLU A 196 -0.67 -13.24 25.42
C GLU A 196 -1.60 -14.46 25.33
N ASP A 197 -1.23 -15.51 26.05
CA ASP A 197 -2.03 -16.74 26.14
C ASP A 197 -2.03 -17.27 27.58
N GLY A 198 -2.94 -18.22 27.86
CA GLY A 198 -3.06 -18.87 29.17
C GLY A 198 -3.95 -18.14 30.18
N PRO A 199 -4.15 -18.72 31.39
CA PRO A 199 -5.02 -18.16 32.42
C PRO A 199 -4.47 -16.85 32.98
N LYS A 200 -5.34 -15.99 33.54
CA LYS A 200 -4.95 -14.68 34.09
C LYS A 200 -3.82 -14.74 35.12
N THR A 201 -3.74 -15.85 35.86
CA THR A 201 -2.71 -16.06 36.92
C THR A 201 -1.37 -16.57 36.38
N LYS A 202 -1.32 -17.04 35.10
CA LYS A 202 -0.10 -17.56 34.48
C LYS A 202 -0.10 -17.26 32.98
N ARG A 203 -0.02 -15.95 32.65
CA ARG A 203 0.06 -15.50 31.26
C ARG A 203 1.42 -15.83 30.65
N ILE A 204 1.39 -16.42 29.47
CA ILE A 204 2.57 -16.62 28.61
C ILE A 204 2.58 -15.50 27.59
N LYS A 205 3.66 -14.73 27.54
CA LYS A 205 3.84 -13.62 26.60
C LYS A 205 4.91 -13.98 25.57
N LYS A 206 4.56 -13.80 24.29
CA LYS A 206 5.47 -14.07 23.18
C LYS A 206 5.55 -12.85 22.28
N LEU A 207 6.74 -12.54 21.83
CA LEU A 207 6.91 -11.59 20.74
C LEU A 207 6.41 -12.24 19.45
N ALA A 208 5.53 -11.56 18.74
CA ALA A 208 4.92 -12.03 17.51
C ALA A 208 4.95 -10.94 16.44
N ILE A 209 4.98 -11.37 15.19
CA ILE A 209 4.91 -10.51 14.01
C ILE A 209 3.84 -11.04 13.05
N MET A 210 3.12 -10.14 12.39
CA MET A 210 2.12 -10.46 11.37
C MET A 210 2.12 -9.42 10.27
N ASP A 211 1.49 -9.73 9.12
CA ASP A 211 1.16 -8.74 8.10
C ASP A 211 0.14 -7.74 8.68
N GLN A 212 0.05 -6.55 8.10
CA GLN A 212 -0.82 -5.49 8.61
C GLN A 212 -2.31 -5.89 8.66
N ASP A 213 -2.72 -6.87 7.87
CA ASP A 213 -4.09 -7.40 7.80
C ASP A 213 -4.34 -8.61 8.74
N GLY A 214 -3.41 -8.91 9.65
CA GLY A 214 -3.53 -9.97 10.66
C GLY A 214 -3.12 -11.36 10.20
N PHE A 215 -2.67 -11.54 8.95
CA PHE A 215 -2.21 -12.83 8.44
C PHE A 215 -0.72 -13.07 8.67
N ASN A 216 -0.26 -14.29 8.36
CA ASN A 216 1.13 -14.71 8.46
C ASN A 216 1.78 -14.50 9.83
N THR A 217 1.00 -14.67 10.90
CA THR A 217 1.51 -14.58 12.28
C THR A 217 2.65 -15.57 12.50
N LYS A 218 3.78 -15.06 12.99
CA LYS A 218 4.94 -15.84 13.43
C LYS A 218 5.35 -15.42 14.83
N TYR A 219 5.66 -16.39 15.68
CA TYR A 219 6.22 -16.13 17.00
C TYR A 219 7.74 -16.01 16.89
N LEU A 220 8.29 -14.94 17.46
CA LEU A 220 9.72 -14.64 17.46
C LEU A 220 10.41 -15.09 18.75
N THR A 221 9.63 -15.34 19.83
CA THR A 221 10.12 -15.88 21.11
C THR A 221 9.28 -17.07 21.57
N LEU A 222 9.84 -17.91 22.40
CA LEU A 222 9.21 -19.15 22.87
C LEU A 222 8.18 -18.92 23.99
N GLY A 223 8.25 -17.79 24.70
CA GLY A 223 7.37 -17.48 25.84
C GLY A 223 7.89 -17.97 27.19
N ASN A 224 9.18 -18.34 27.27
CA ASN A 224 9.84 -18.72 28.53
C ASN A 224 10.12 -17.52 29.43
N GLU A 225 10.04 -16.31 28.86
CA GLU A 225 10.37 -15.05 29.50
C GLU A 225 9.31 -14.01 29.25
N LEU A 226 9.17 -13.08 30.18
CA LEU A 226 8.31 -11.93 30.00
C LEU A 226 8.92 -10.98 28.96
N VAL A 227 8.20 -10.74 27.87
CA VAL A 227 8.57 -9.79 26.82
C VAL A 227 7.56 -8.65 26.74
N LEU A 228 8.03 -7.42 26.54
CA LEU A 228 7.20 -6.21 26.55
C LEU A 228 7.70 -5.19 25.52
N THR A 229 6.83 -4.28 25.16
CA THR A 229 7.09 -3.02 24.43
C THR A 229 7.96 -3.16 23.16
N PRO A 230 7.63 -4.05 22.21
CA PRO A 230 8.41 -4.14 20.98
C PRO A 230 8.27 -2.88 20.13
N ARG A 231 9.34 -2.52 19.41
CA ARG A 231 9.38 -1.40 18.46
C ARG A 231 10.23 -1.74 17.25
N PHE A 232 9.71 -1.45 16.06
CA PHE A 232 10.48 -1.52 14.83
C PHE A 232 11.50 -0.39 14.73
N ASN A 233 12.64 -0.71 14.14
CA ASN A 233 13.52 0.29 13.57
C ASN A 233 12.83 0.88 12.30
N PRO A 234 12.81 2.22 12.13
CA PRO A 234 12.12 2.83 10.99
C PRO A 234 12.80 2.59 9.64
N THR A 235 14.06 2.12 9.60
CA THR A 235 14.85 2.03 8.37
C THR A 235 15.25 0.60 7.98
N ASN A 236 15.16 -0.36 8.91
CA ASN A 236 15.59 -1.75 8.68
C ASN A 236 14.69 -2.76 9.42
N GLN A 237 15.04 -4.04 9.37
CA GLN A 237 14.26 -5.13 9.96
C GLN A 237 14.65 -5.45 11.41
N MET A 238 15.27 -4.50 12.10
CA MET A 238 15.60 -4.65 13.52
C MET A 238 14.40 -4.25 14.39
N VAL A 239 14.29 -4.93 15.52
CA VAL A 239 13.27 -4.69 16.54
C VAL A 239 13.98 -4.55 17.88
N THR A 240 13.58 -3.55 18.66
CA THR A 240 13.95 -3.48 20.08
C THR A 240 12.77 -3.87 20.94
N TYR A 241 13.02 -4.54 22.05
CA TYR A 241 12.01 -4.94 23.03
C TYR A 241 12.61 -5.12 24.40
N LEU A 242 11.78 -5.14 25.43
CA LEU A 242 12.16 -5.45 26.78
C LEU A 242 11.96 -6.96 27.05
N SER A 243 12.94 -7.63 27.60
CA SER A 243 12.83 -8.99 28.10
C SER A 243 13.33 -9.10 29.55
N TYR A 244 12.64 -9.95 30.30
CA TYR A 244 13.05 -10.32 31.70
C TYR A 244 13.86 -11.62 31.72
N PHE A 245 14.80 -11.74 30.80
CA PHE A 245 15.68 -12.89 30.77
C PHE A 245 16.51 -12.97 32.09
N ARG A 246 16.51 -14.13 32.73
CA ARG A 246 17.12 -14.34 34.06
C ARG A 246 16.58 -13.39 35.14
N ASN A 247 15.31 -13.03 35.08
CA ASN A 247 14.61 -12.12 36.00
C ASN A 247 15.16 -10.68 36.06
N LEU A 248 15.98 -10.28 35.10
CA LEU A 248 16.49 -8.92 34.97
C LEU A 248 15.88 -8.25 33.72
N PRO A 249 15.21 -7.09 33.85
CA PRO A 249 14.73 -6.35 32.72
C PRO A 249 15.88 -5.76 31.92
N ARG A 250 16.00 -6.17 30.67
CA ARG A 250 17.01 -5.70 29.71
C ARG A 250 16.36 -5.37 28.36
N VAL A 251 16.92 -4.38 27.73
CA VAL A 251 16.56 -4.06 26.33
C VAL A 251 17.34 -4.98 25.39
N TYR A 252 16.62 -5.58 24.45
CA TYR A 252 17.18 -6.45 23.42
C TYR A 252 16.97 -5.83 22.05
N LEU A 253 17.90 -6.11 21.15
CA LEU A 253 17.78 -5.97 19.71
C LEU A 253 17.59 -7.36 19.10
N LEU A 254 16.66 -7.46 18.17
CA LEU A 254 16.39 -8.65 17.38
C LEU A 254 16.38 -8.28 15.91
N ASP A 255 17.24 -8.90 15.12
CA ASP A 255 17.14 -8.88 13.67
C ASP A 255 16.15 -9.96 13.23
N ILE A 256 15.06 -9.53 12.60
CA ILE A 256 13.96 -10.45 12.21
C ILE A 256 14.37 -11.37 11.06
N GLU A 257 15.30 -10.96 10.20
CA GLU A 257 15.72 -11.72 9.04
C GLU A 257 16.68 -12.84 9.42
N THR A 258 17.62 -12.54 10.28
CA THR A 258 18.65 -13.50 10.72
C THR A 258 18.26 -14.25 12.00
N GLY A 259 17.34 -13.71 12.80
CA GLY A 259 16.96 -14.22 14.11
C GLY A 259 18.02 -13.94 15.19
N ILE A 260 19.07 -13.18 14.87
CA ILE A 260 20.12 -12.82 15.83
C ILE A 260 19.55 -11.85 16.87
N GLN A 261 19.81 -12.18 18.14
CA GLN A 261 19.36 -11.41 19.29
C GLN A 261 20.55 -10.99 20.14
N GLU A 262 20.59 -9.72 20.54
CA GLU A 262 21.65 -9.18 21.41
C GLU A 262 21.06 -8.25 22.48
N VAL A 263 21.77 -8.14 23.60
CA VAL A 263 21.44 -7.18 24.67
C VAL A 263 21.96 -5.79 24.28
N VAL A 264 21.13 -4.76 24.49
CA VAL A 264 21.53 -3.36 24.30
C VAL A 264 22.30 -2.90 25.51
N GLY A 265 23.64 -3.06 25.47
CA GLY A 265 24.54 -2.68 26.54
C GLY A 265 24.46 -3.58 27.78
N ASP A 266 25.59 -3.78 28.41
CA ASP A 266 25.67 -4.51 29.69
C ASP A 266 25.75 -3.49 30.84
N PHE A 267 24.62 -2.92 31.19
CA PHE A 267 24.50 -1.92 32.25
C PHE A 267 24.19 -2.61 33.59
N PRO A 268 24.76 -2.15 34.70
CA PRO A 268 24.56 -2.74 36.04
C PRO A 268 23.12 -2.56 36.57
N GLY A 269 22.35 -1.63 36.03
CA GLY A 269 20.96 -1.36 36.40
C GLY A 269 19.92 -1.95 35.45
N MET A 270 18.71 -1.50 35.57
CA MET A 270 17.57 -1.92 34.73
C MET A 270 17.40 -0.96 33.53
N THR A 271 17.23 -1.50 32.34
CA THR A 271 16.92 -0.71 31.11
C THR A 271 15.51 -0.98 30.64
N PHE A 272 14.77 0.06 30.23
CA PHE A 272 13.38 -0.06 29.74
C PHE A 272 12.98 1.05 28.75
N ALA A 273 11.77 0.87 28.19
CA ALA A 273 11.12 1.80 27.28
C ALA A 273 11.95 2.20 26.04
N PRO A 274 12.59 1.25 25.33
CA PRO A 274 13.45 1.59 24.21
C PRO A 274 12.66 2.21 23.05
N ARG A 275 13.29 3.17 22.34
CA ARG A 275 12.82 3.76 21.10
C ARG A 275 13.97 4.01 20.16
N PHE A 276 13.77 3.75 18.87
CA PHE A 276 14.71 4.16 17.84
C PHE A 276 14.60 5.65 17.52
N SER A 277 15.71 6.25 17.13
CA SER A 277 15.71 7.56 16.48
C SER A 277 15.02 7.49 15.10
N PRO A 278 14.53 8.60 14.54
CA PRO A 278 13.89 8.60 13.22
C PRO A 278 14.76 8.06 12.07
N ASN A 279 16.08 8.20 12.18
CA ASN A 279 17.03 7.66 11.22
C ASN A 279 17.46 6.20 11.52
N GLY A 280 16.94 5.60 12.59
CA GLY A 280 17.22 4.22 12.98
C GLY A 280 18.61 3.93 13.52
N LYS A 281 19.49 4.95 13.72
CA LYS A 281 20.88 4.77 14.10
C LYS A 281 21.13 4.78 15.60
N LYS A 282 20.23 5.37 16.38
CA LYS A 282 20.35 5.46 17.84
C LYS A 282 19.12 4.85 18.51
N ILE A 283 19.32 4.41 19.76
CA ILE A 283 18.24 4.03 20.68
C ILE A 283 18.27 4.98 21.87
N ILE A 284 17.09 5.49 22.25
CA ILE A 284 16.86 6.15 23.52
C ILE A 284 16.19 5.18 24.48
N MET A 285 16.60 5.16 25.72
CA MET A 285 16.07 4.27 26.75
C MET A 285 16.16 4.90 28.14
N SER A 286 15.32 4.46 29.07
CA SER A 286 15.47 4.75 30.48
C SER A 286 16.41 3.75 31.11
N PHE A 287 17.25 4.24 32.00
CA PHE A 287 18.16 3.44 32.78
C PHE A 287 17.99 3.79 34.27
N ALA A 288 17.70 2.79 35.08
CA ALA A 288 17.50 2.95 36.52
C ALA A 288 18.61 2.26 37.30
N MET A 289 19.27 3.03 38.20
CA MET A 289 20.32 2.56 39.09
C MET A 289 20.24 3.35 40.40
N ASP A 290 20.42 2.65 41.53
CA ASP A 290 20.49 3.25 42.88
C ASP A 290 19.32 4.18 43.23
N GLY A 291 18.10 3.82 42.76
CA GLY A 291 16.88 4.57 43.04
C GLY A 291 16.66 5.77 42.14
N ASN A 292 17.57 6.09 41.23
CA ASN A 292 17.44 7.12 40.21
C ASN A 292 17.12 6.52 38.83
N SER A 293 16.42 7.29 38.02
CA SER A 293 16.12 6.93 36.61
C SER A 293 16.46 8.07 35.70
N ASP A 294 17.37 7.82 34.76
CA ASP A 294 17.83 8.80 33.80
C ASP A 294 17.54 8.33 32.36
N ILE A 295 17.64 9.27 31.41
CA ILE A 295 17.47 9.00 29.98
C ILE A 295 18.86 8.91 29.34
N TYR A 296 19.05 7.84 28.60
CA TYR A 296 20.29 7.58 27.86
C TYR A 296 20.01 7.37 26.37
N THR A 297 20.94 7.76 25.55
CA THR A 297 21.00 7.38 24.14
C THR A 297 22.19 6.46 23.89
N MET A 298 22.03 5.48 23.02
CA MET A 298 23.09 4.63 22.54
C MET A 298 23.15 4.67 21.02
N ASP A 299 24.31 4.94 20.47
CA ASP A 299 24.59 4.77 19.06
C ASP A 299 24.75 3.28 18.73
N LEU A 300 24.06 2.80 17.70
CA LEU A 300 24.01 1.37 17.36
C LEU A 300 25.26 0.88 16.61
N GLU A 301 25.99 1.77 15.97
CA GLU A 301 27.18 1.42 15.21
C GLU A 301 28.41 1.30 16.12
N ASN A 302 28.69 2.32 16.92
CA ASN A 302 29.88 2.39 17.78
C ASN A 302 29.63 2.02 19.26
N ARG A 303 28.35 1.79 19.65
CA ARG A 303 27.91 1.42 21.00
C ARG A 303 28.21 2.48 22.07
N VAL A 304 28.47 3.70 21.67
CA VAL A 304 28.69 4.83 22.61
C VAL A 304 27.37 5.18 23.27
N VAL A 305 27.40 5.31 24.59
CA VAL A 305 26.25 5.66 25.43
C VAL A 305 26.46 7.05 26.01
N GLU A 306 25.44 7.89 25.88
CA GLU A 306 25.40 9.25 26.38
C GLU A 306 24.17 9.44 27.27
N ARG A 307 24.33 10.13 28.40
CA ARG A 307 23.25 10.51 29.32
C ARG A 307 22.52 11.74 28.84
#